data_97040641976f884e166dabcadcb9d28d
#
_entry.id   97040641976f884e166dabcadcb9d28d
#
_cell.length_a   1.000
_cell.length_b   1.000
_cell.length_c   1.000
_cell.angle_alpha   90.00
_cell.angle_beta   90.00
_cell.angle_gamma   90.00
#
_symmetry.space_group_name_H-M   'P 1'
#
loop_
_entity.id
_entity.type
_entity.pdbx_description
1 polymer ?
#
loop_
_entity_poly.entity_id
_entity_poly.type
_entity_poly.pdbx_seq_one_letter_code
_entity_poly.pdbx_strand_id
1 'polypeptide(L)'
;MIDFAGWRLARLATLLVAAAAAHAMPGSSTMPSHTTFFDSGLQSALELSIRDHDRAALQRALLAGADVNAKGRFDVTPLMIAVDLQDLEAVDTLLAHGASANAKAQDRNGPVSLAAKSYLAHPHGRDILVAVIKGGGDPDTRQPDGNPILMQLILAHDAAGLGLMKSLGANLDTVDRGGDPFITNVAMSADWDMVWAMLELGAAWDYEHSDTRQPLSKALSLRYPSPDSPLYPYKLKVWQFLRDKGIALPSLRN
;
A
#
# COMPACT_ATOMS: atom_id res chain seq x y z
N MET A 1 -16.02 23.89 -13.08
CA MET A 1 -16.96 22.91 -12.51
C MET A 1 -16.52 21.56 -13.05
N ILE A 2 -15.69 20.83 -12.28
CA ILE A 2 -15.16 19.52 -12.69
C ILE A 2 -16.21 18.48 -12.31
N ASP A 3 -16.66 17.70 -13.28
CA ASP A 3 -17.68 16.68 -13.11
C ASP A 3 -17.09 15.47 -12.33
N PHE A 4 -17.28 15.49 -11.00
CA PHE A 4 -16.82 14.44 -10.10
C PHE A 4 -17.63 13.12 -10.21
N ALA A 5 -18.82 13.16 -10.82
CA ALA A 5 -19.59 11.94 -11.06
C ALA A 5 -18.95 11.07 -12.17
N GLY A 6 -18.39 11.71 -13.19
CA GLY A 6 -17.61 11.04 -14.24
C GLY A 6 -16.33 10.38 -13.70
N TRP A 7 -15.76 10.93 -12.63
CA TRP A 7 -14.52 10.41 -12.01
C TRP A 7 -14.76 9.12 -11.20
N ARG A 8 -15.93 8.95 -10.58
CA ARG A 8 -16.31 7.70 -9.87
C ARG A 8 -16.63 6.54 -10.82
N LEU A 9 -17.31 6.83 -11.91
CA LEU A 9 -17.54 5.83 -12.97
C LEU A 9 -16.23 5.47 -13.67
N ALA A 10 -15.32 6.44 -13.83
CA ALA A 10 -13.97 6.18 -14.33
C ALA A 10 -13.14 5.34 -13.33
N ARG A 11 -13.31 5.52 -12.00
CA ARG A 11 -12.62 4.69 -10.98
C ARG A 11 -13.15 3.25 -10.96
N LEU A 12 -14.46 3.04 -11.03
CA LEU A 12 -15.04 1.69 -11.14
C LEU A 12 -14.69 1.04 -12.49
N ALA A 13 -14.68 1.80 -13.58
CA ALA A 13 -14.22 1.33 -14.88
C ALA A 13 -12.69 1.07 -14.87
N THR A 14 -11.91 1.87 -14.15
CA THR A 14 -10.46 1.67 -14.03
C THR A 14 -10.14 0.46 -13.17
N LEU A 15 -10.92 0.15 -12.13
CA LEU A 15 -10.79 -1.09 -11.35
C LEU A 15 -11.19 -2.34 -12.16
N LEU A 16 -12.27 -2.25 -12.97
CA LEU A 16 -12.67 -3.33 -13.89
C LEU A 16 -11.74 -3.45 -15.11
N VAL A 17 -11.21 -2.32 -15.61
CA VAL A 17 -10.24 -2.30 -16.70
C VAL A 17 -8.85 -2.68 -16.20
N ALA A 18 -8.47 -2.37 -14.95
CA ALA A 18 -7.20 -2.84 -14.39
C ALA A 18 -7.17 -4.37 -14.23
N ALA A 19 -8.31 -4.99 -13.91
CA ALA A 19 -8.41 -6.46 -13.91
C ALA A 19 -8.39 -7.08 -15.32
N ALA A 20 -8.85 -6.33 -16.34
CA ALA A 20 -8.87 -6.79 -17.75
C ALA A 20 -7.68 -6.27 -18.58
N ALA A 21 -7.08 -5.15 -18.20
CA ALA A 21 -5.96 -4.50 -18.90
C ALA A 21 -4.58 -4.90 -18.37
N ALA A 22 -4.50 -5.85 -17.43
CA ALA A 22 -3.24 -6.48 -17.03
C ALA A 22 -2.51 -7.19 -18.21
N HIS A 23 -3.10 -7.15 -19.41
CA HIS A 23 -2.53 -7.74 -20.62
C HIS A 23 -2.05 -6.73 -21.68
N ALA A 24 -2.10 -5.40 -21.47
CA ALA A 24 -1.77 -4.46 -22.54
C ALA A 24 -1.36 -3.03 -22.11
N MET A 25 -0.47 -2.87 -21.10
CA MET A 25 0.17 -1.57 -20.87
C MET A 25 1.70 -1.71 -20.88
N PRO A 26 2.44 -1.00 -21.74
CA PRO A 26 3.88 -0.86 -21.60
C PRO A 26 4.14 0.06 -20.41
N GLY A 27 4.43 -0.52 -19.22
CA GLY A 27 4.65 0.20 -17.97
C GLY A 27 4.18 -0.53 -16.72
N SER A 28 3.57 -1.69 -16.83
CA SER A 28 3.30 -2.58 -15.71
C SER A 28 4.63 -3.15 -15.22
N SER A 29 4.99 -2.83 -13.98
CA SER A 29 6.22 -3.29 -13.30
C SER A 29 6.11 -4.77 -12.89
N THR A 30 5.70 -5.65 -13.80
CA THR A 30 5.93 -7.07 -13.66
C THR A 30 7.33 -7.35 -14.18
N MET A 31 8.18 -7.92 -13.35
CA MET A 31 9.51 -8.34 -13.78
C MET A 31 9.37 -9.31 -14.97
N PRO A 32 10.15 -9.13 -16.04
CA PRO A 32 10.04 -10.01 -17.21
C PRO A 32 10.30 -11.45 -16.79
N SER A 33 9.36 -12.35 -17.09
CA SER A 33 9.33 -13.76 -16.67
C SER A 33 10.52 -14.60 -17.17
N HIS A 34 11.34 -14.05 -18.06
CA HIS A 34 12.46 -14.76 -18.72
C HIS A 34 13.82 -14.05 -18.55
N THR A 35 13.90 -12.95 -17.82
CA THR A 35 15.16 -12.24 -17.61
C THR A 35 15.72 -12.57 -16.25
N THR A 36 16.89 -13.24 -16.21
CA THR A 36 17.64 -13.41 -14.96
C THR A 36 18.28 -12.09 -14.54
N PHE A 37 18.27 -11.82 -13.25
CA PHE A 37 18.89 -10.62 -12.68
C PHE A 37 20.35 -10.84 -12.31
N PHE A 38 20.75 -12.10 -12.13
CA PHE A 38 22.11 -12.50 -11.78
C PHE A 38 22.71 -13.38 -12.88
N ASP A 39 23.89 -13.01 -13.36
CA ASP A 39 24.45 -13.61 -14.58
C ASP A 39 25.13 -14.98 -14.37
N SER A 40 25.59 -15.30 -13.15
CA SER A 40 26.27 -16.57 -12.88
C SER A 40 26.50 -16.86 -11.40
N GLY A 41 27.00 -18.06 -11.11
CA GLY A 41 27.47 -18.49 -9.80
C GLY A 41 26.33 -18.74 -8.79
N LEU A 42 26.65 -18.60 -7.52
CA LEU A 42 25.71 -18.85 -6.42
C LEU A 42 24.49 -17.94 -6.47
N GLN A 43 24.64 -16.71 -6.96
CA GLN A 43 23.53 -15.75 -7.04
C GLN A 43 22.52 -16.17 -8.11
N SER A 44 22.99 -16.66 -9.26
CA SER A 44 22.09 -17.21 -10.28
C SER A 44 21.39 -18.48 -9.78
N ALA A 45 22.10 -19.34 -9.04
CA ALA A 45 21.50 -20.53 -8.45
C ALA A 45 20.42 -20.16 -7.40
N LEU A 46 20.67 -19.11 -6.60
CA LEU A 46 19.70 -18.58 -5.64
C LEU A 46 18.45 -18.04 -6.38
N GLU A 47 18.63 -17.24 -7.43
CA GLU A 47 17.51 -16.72 -8.23
C GLU A 47 16.69 -17.86 -8.85
N LEU A 48 17.33 -18.82 -9.48
CA LEU A 48 16.66 -19.95 -10.12
C LEU A 48 15.86 -20.76 -9.09
N SER A 49 16.43 -21.02 -7.89
CA SER A 49 15.71 -21.74 -6.85
C SER A 49 14.43 -21.03 -6.38
N ILE A 50 14.42 -19.68 -6.35
CA ILE A 50 13.23 -18.91 -6.05
C ILE A 50 12.22 -19.02 -7.18
N ARG A 51 12.67 -18.89 -8.44
CA ARG A 51 11.79 -18.97 -9.63
C ARG A 51 11.15 -20.32 -9.81
N ASP A 52 11.89 -21.38 -9.48
CA ASP A 52 11.44 -22.77 -9.61
C ASP A 52 10.69 -23.25 -8.36
N HIS A 53 10.54 -22.38 -7.33
CA HIS A 53 9.97 -22.73 -6.03
C HIS A 53 10.66 -23.94 -5.38
N ASP A 54 11.96 -24.12 -5.65
CA ASP A 54 12.78 -25.22 -5.10
C ASP A 54 13.42 -24.81 -3.77
N ARG A 55 12.71 -25.11 -2.67
CA ARG A 55 13.14 -24.84 -1.30
C ARG A 55 14.48 -25.48 -0.95
N ALA A 56 14.71 -26.70 -1.41
CA ALA A 56 15.94 -27.41 -1.10
C ALA A 56 17.12 -26.76 -1.82
N ALA A 57 16.95 -26.32 -3.06
CA ALA A 57 17.95 -25.56 -3.79
C ALA A 57 18.19 -24.18 -3.16
N LEU A 58 17.12 -23.47 -2.73
CA LEU A 58 17.21 -22.19 -2.02
C LEU A 58 18.06 -22.32 -0.75
N GLN A 59 17.78 -23.29 0.09
CA GLN A 59 18.55 -23.59 1.29
C GLN A 59 20.01 -23.93 0.96
N ARG A 60 20.25 -24.78 -0.05
CA ARG A 60 21.62 -25.13 -0.45
C ARG A 60 22.40 -23.92 -0.93
N ALA A 61 21.80 -23.03 -1.72
CA ALA A 61 22.45 -21.82 -2.22
C ALA A 61 22.84 -20.89 -1.07
N LEU A 62 21.93 -20.67 -0.10
CA LEU A 62 22.19 -19.84 1.08
C LEU A 62 23.30 -20.44 1.96
N LEU A 63 23.25 -21.76 2.22
CA LEU A 63 24.27 -22.44 3.01
C LEU A 63 25.65 -22.47 2.31
N ALA A 64 25.65 -22.45 0.97
CA ALA A 64 26.87 -22.34 0.17
C ALA A 64 27.47 -20.92 0.16
N GLY A 65 26.80 -19.96 0.80
CA GLY A 65 27.28 -18.57 0.93
C GLY A 65 26.78 -17.64 -0.16
N ALA A 66 25.65 -17.94 -0.80
CA ALA A 66 24.99 -16.96 -1.65
C ALA A 66 24.63 -15.72 -0.82
N ASP A 67 24.94 -14.53 -1.34
CA ASP A 67 24.62 -13.28 -0.66
C ASP A 67 23.11 -12.99 -0.77
N VAL A 68 22.41 -13.09 0.35
CA VAL A 68 20.96 -12.88 0.45
C VAL A 68 20.56 -11.45 0.08
N ASN A 69 21.49 -10.50 0.14
CA ASN A 69 21.29 -9.08 -0.18
C ASN A 69 21.97 -8.65 -1.48
N ALA A 70 22.42 -9.60 -2.28
CA ALA A 70 23.03 -9.28 -3.57
C ALA A 70 22.11 -8.42 -4.42
N LYS A 71 22.69 -7.47 -5.13
CA LYS A 71 22.02 -6.61 -6.09
C LYS A 71 22.32 -7.09 -7.51
N GLY A 72 21.29 -7.62 -8.14
CA GLY A 72 21.34 -7.98 -9.55
C GLY A 72 21.08 -6.79 -10.47
N ARG A 73 20.75 -7.05 -11.72
CA ARG A 73 20.35 -6.01 -12.67
C ARG A 73 19.25 -5.13 -12.07
N PHE A 74 19.33 -3.82 -12.30
CA PHE A 74 18.41 -2.81 -11.79
C PHE A 74 18.34 -2.74 -10.26
N ASP A 75 19.39 -3.21 -9.56
CA ASP A 75 19.45 -3.30 -8.08
C ASP A 75 18.37 -4.21 -7.47
N VAL A 76 17.81 -5.15 -8.25
CA VAL A 76 16.83 -6.12 -7.78
C VAL A 76 17.51 -7.12 -6.83
N THR A 77 16.89 -7.38 -5.68
CA THR A 77 17.38 -8.35 -4.69
C THR A 77 16.60 -9.67 -4.74
N PRO A 78 17.16 -10.78 -4.21
CA PRO A 78 16.45 -12.05 -4.11
C PRO A 78 15.08 -11.93 -3.40
N LEU A 79 14.99 -11.13 -2.34
CA LEU A 79 13.72 -10.90 -1.63
C LEU A 79 12.67 -10.20 -2.52
N MET A 80 13.08 -9.24 -3.36
CA MET A 80 12.16 -8.60 -4.30
C MET A 80 11.60 -9.62 -5.31
N ILE A 81 12.42 -10.56 -5.77
CA ILE A 81 11.98 -11.62 -6.68
C ILE A 81 10.95 -12.53 -5.99
N ALA A 82 11.23 -12.97 -4.76
CA ALA A 82 10.32 -13.82 -4.01
C ALA A 82 8.95 -13.14 -3.74
N VAL A 83 8.97 -11.83 -3.40
CA VAL A 83 7.74 -11.03 -3.22
C VAL A 83 6.96 -10.92 -4.53
N ASP A 84 7.61 -10.64 -5.65
CA ASP A 84 6.97 -10.50 -6.97
C ASP A 84 6.33 -11.83 -7.44
N LEU A 85 7.01 -12.94 -7.18
CA LEU A 85 6.51 -14.29 -7.48
C LEU A 85 5.46 -14.80 -6.48
N GLN A 86 5.13 -14.03 -5.45
CA GLN A 86 4.18 -14.40 -4.40
C GLN A 86 4.55 -15.68 -3.65
N ASP A 87 5.84 -15.94 -3.52
CA ASP A 87 6.38 -17.11 -2.81
C ASP A 87 6.63 -16.76 -1.33
N LEU A 88 5.58 -16.91 -0.50
CA LEU A 88 5.66 -16.60 0.94
C LEU A 88 6.78 -17.39 1.64
N GLU A 89 7.00 -18.63 1.25
CA GLU A 89 8.01 -19.47 1.91
C GLU A 89 9.43 -19.06 1.55
N ALA A 90 9.67 -18.68 0.29
CA ALA A 90 10.94 -18.07 -0.10
C ALA A 90 11.14 -16.71 0.61
N VAL A 91 10.08 -15.90 0.75
CA VAL A 91 10.10 -14.64 1.51
C VAL A 91 10.54 -14.89 2.94
N ASP A 92 9.88 -15.82 3.66
CA ASP A 92 10.20 -16.17 5.05
C ASP A 92 11.63 -16.70 5.19
N THR A 93 12.04 -17.57 4.26
CA THR A 93 13.40 -18.14 4.25
C THR A 93 14.46 -17.05 4.07
N LEU A 94 14.27 -16.16 3.10
CA LEU A 94 15.23 -15.07 2.82
C LEU A 94 15.31 -14.09 3.98
N LEU A 95 14.16 -13.71 4.58
CA LEU A 95 14.11 -12.84 5.76
C LEU A 95 14.82 -13.48 6.96
N ALA A 96 14.61 -14.78 7.19
CA ALA A 96 15.31 -15.52 8.27
C ALA A 96 16.84 -15.56 8.06
N HIS A 97 17.32 -15.46 6.82
CA HIS A 97 18.75 -15.36 6.48
C HIS A 97 19.26 -13.92 6.40
N GLY A 98 18.48 -12.93 6.83
CA GLY A 98 18.90 -11.54 6.90
C GLY A 98 18.71 -10.74 5.61
N ALA A 99 17.77 -11.13 4.75
CA ALA A 99 17.39 -10.30 3.61
C ALA A 99 16.84 -8.94 4.07
N SER A 100 17.31 -7.87 3.44
CA SER A 100 16.87 -6.51 3.74
C SER A 100 15.47 -6.25 3.17
N ALA A 101 14.48 -6.10 4.05
CA ALA A 101 13.12 -5.74 3.67
C ALA A 101 13.00 -4.27 3.17
N ASN A 102 14.03 -3.44 3.39
CA ASN A 102 14.04 -2.02 3.02
C ASN A 102 14.97 -1.70 1.82
N ALA A 103 15.51 -2.72 1.15
CA ALA A 103 16.29 -2.52 -0.05
C ALA A 103 15.48 -1.76 -1.12
N LYS A 104 16.18 -1.00 -1.97
CA LYS A 104 15.55 -0.27 -3.07
C LYS A 104 16.20 -0.64 -4.40
N ALA A 105 15.36 -0.91 -5.39
CA ALA A 105 15.72 -1.04 -6.78
C ALA A 105 15.87 0.34 -7.44
N GLN A 106 16.37 0.39 -8.69
CA GLN A 106 16.58 1.63 -9.42
C GLN A 106 15.30 2.42 -9.67
N ASP A 107 14.16 1.74 -9.81
CA ASP A 107 12.82 2.35 -9.91
C ASP A 107 12.25 2.80 -8.56
N ARG A 108 13.03 2.73 -7.49
CA ARG A 108 12.69 3.04 -6.09
C ARG A 108 11.66 2.09 -5.46
N ASN A 109 11.23 1.03 -6.14
CA ASN A 109 10.49 -0.04 -5.50
C ASN A 109 11.39 -0.82 -4.54
N GLY A 110 10.78 -1.43 -3.52
CA GLY A 110 11.44 -2.32 -2.59
C GLY A 110 10.48 -3.42 -2.15
N PRO A 111 10.92 -4.38 -1.33
CA PRO A 111 10.07 -5.49 -0.90
C PRO A 111 8.74 -5.03 -0.31
N VAL A 112 8.73 -4.00 0.56
CA VAL A 112 7.50 -3.47 1.16
C VAL A 112 6.55 -2.88 0.11
N SER A 113 7.04 -2.05 -0.82
CA SER A 113 6.18 -1.44 -1.84
C SER A 113 5.66 -2.46 -2.86
N LEU A 114 6.45 -3.48 -3.18
CA LEU A 114 6.01 -4.61 -4.03
C LEU A 114 4.94 -5.44 -3.31
N ALA A 115 5.14 -5.77 -2.03
CA ALA A 115 4.17 -6.49 -1.22
C ALA A 115 2.85 -5.71 -1.08
N ALA A 116 2.91 -4.38 -0.87
CA ALA A 116 1.73 -3.53 -0.81
C ALA A 116 0.94 -3.50 -2.14
N LYS A 117 1.63 -3.46 -3.29
CA LYS A 117 0.98 -3.58 -4.61
C LYS A 117 0.29 -4.94 -4.78
N SER A 118 0.93 -6.00 -4.32
CA SER A 118 0.41 -7.36 -4.37
C SER A 118 -0.77 -7.59 -3.44
N TYR A 119 -0.91 -6.79 -2.39
CA TYR A 119 -1.96 -6.92 -1.37
C TYR A 119 -3.36 -6.99 -1.98
N LEU A 120 -3.63 -6.18 -3.01
CA LEU A 120 -4.94 -6.13 -3.68
C LEU A 120 -5.04 -7.08 -4.86
N ALA A 121 -3.91 -7.46 -5.45
CA ALA A 121 -3.86 -8.18 -6.72
C ALA A 121 -3.84 -9.71 -6.54
N HIS A 122 -3.41 -10.20 -5.36
CA HIS A 122 -3.14 -11.61 -5.16
C HIS A 122 -3.70 -12.16 -3.86
N PRO A 123 -4.17 -13.43 -3.83
CA PRO A 123 -4.75 -14.06 -2.63
C PRO A 123 -3.80 -14.09 -1.42
N HIS A 124 -2.49 -14.22 -1.65
CA HIS A 124 -1.47 -14.27 -0.60
C HIS A 124 -0.79 -12.91 -0.34
N GLY A 125 -1.21 -11.85 -1.03
CA GLY A 125 -0.58 -10.53 -0.92
C GLY A 125 -0.58 -9.97 0.50
N ARG A 126 -1.64 -10.26 1.27
CA ARG A 126 -1.72 -9.87 2.69
C ARG A 126 -0.64 -10.54 3.53
N ASP A 127 -0.48 -11.85 3.38
CA ASP A 127 0.45 -12.63 4.20
C ASP A 127 1.90 -12.22 3.89
N ILE A 128 2.20 -11.97 2.61
CA ILE A 128 3.51 -11.49 2.17
C ILE A 128 3.80 -10.10 2.72
N LEU A 129 2.83 -9.15 2.67
CA LEU A 129 3.04 -7.82 3.25
C LEU A 129 3.34 -7.92 4.75
N VAL A 130 2.58 -8.75 5.48
CA VAL A 130 2.80 -8.99 6.91
C VAL A 130 4.17 -9.59 7.18
N ALA A 131 4.58 -10.60 6.39
CA ALA A 131 5.88 -11.23 6.53
C ALA A 131 7.02 -10.23 6.30
N VAL A 132 6.92 -9.41 5.24
CA VAL A 132 7.94 -8.40 4.93
C VAL A 132 8.03 -7.33 6.02
N ILE A 133 6.89 -6.83 6.53
CA ILE A 133 6.90 -5.84 7.63
C ILE A 133 7.48 -6.45 8.91
N LYS A 134 7.05 -7.66 9.29
CA LYS A 134 7.59 -8.36 10.47
C LYS A 134 9.07 -8.69 10.32
N GLY A 135 9.55 -8.89 9.10
CA GLY A 135 10.96 -9.08 8.77
C GLY A 135 11.78 -7.78 8.79
N GLY A 136 11.24 -6.69 9.32
CA GLY A 136 11.93 -5.41 9.48
C GLY A 136 11.64 -4.40 8.38
N GLY A 137 10.64 -4.66 7.54
CA GLY A 137 10.16 -3.69 6.56
C GLY A 137 9.52 -2.47 7.22
N ASP A 138 9.82 -1.28 6.71
CA ASP A 138 9.24 -0.03 7.19
C ASP A 138 7.76 0.08 6.77
N PRO A 139 6.80 0.04 7.72
CA PRO A 139 5.37 0.14 7.42
C PRO A 139 4.97 1.52 6.89
N ASP A 140 5.81 2.54 7.07
CA ASP A 140 5.61 3.90 6.56
C ASP A 140 6.30 4.14 5.21
N THR A 141 6.79 3.08 4.57
CA THR A 141 7.36 3.14 3.23
C THR A 141 6.43 3.89 2.28
N ARG A 142 7.03 4.76 1.46
CA ARG A 142 6.33 5.45 0.38
C ARG A 142 6.54 4.72 -0.94
N GLN A 143 5.49 4.73 -1.75
CA GLN A 143 5.54 4.27 -3.13
C GLN A 143 6.43 5.20 -3.98
N PRO A 144 6.87 4.77 -5.18
CA PRO A 144 7.67 5.62 -6.06
C PRO A 144 7.02 6.96 -6.43
N ASP A 145 5.68 7.04 -6.41
CA ASP A 145 4.88 8.25 -6.63
C ASP A 145 4.84 9.20 -5.41
N GLY A 146 5.39 8.77 -4.27
CA GLY A 146 5.46 9.52 -3.01
C GLY A 146 4.28 9.29 -2.07
N ASN A 147 3.26 8.53 -2.45
CA ASN A 147 2.14 8.22 -1.57
C ASN A 147 2.50 7.15 -0.53
N PRO A 148 1.92 7.21 0.68
CA PRO A 148 2.06 6.13 1.66
C PRO A 148 1.53 4.80 1.10
N ILE A 149 2.13 3.67 1.48
CA ILE A 149 1.61 2.34 1.11
C ILE A 149 0.19 2.10 1.62
N LEU A 150 -0.21 2.76 2.71
CA LEU A 150 -1.58 2.74 3.25
C LEU A 150 -2.65 3.14 2.23
N MET A 151 -2.28 3.91 1.18
CA MET A 151 -3.20 4.28 0.11
C MET A 151 -3.81 3.04 -0.57
N GLN A 152 -3.09 1.94 -0.67
CA GLN A 152 -3.63 0.70 -1.26
C GLN A 152 -4.80 0.15 -0.45
N LEU A 153 -4.71 0.22 0.87
CA LEU A 153 -5.77 -0.23 1.78
C LEU A 153 -7.00 0.68 1.72
N ILE A 154 -6.78 2.00 1.59
CA ILE A 154 -7.86 2.97 1.38
C ILE A 154 -8.60 2.69 0.09
N LEU A 155 -7.87 2.48 -1.01
CA LEU A 155 -8.46 2.17 -2.31
C LEU A 155 -9.24 0.84 -2.32
N ALA A 156 -8.86 -0.09 -1.44
CA ALA A 156 -9.54 -1.37 -1.25
C ALA A 156 -10.75 -1.30 -0.32
N HIS A 157 -10.97 -0.17 0.38
CA HIS A 157 -11.90 -0.07 1.51
C HIS A 157 -11.64 -1.15 2.59
N ASP A 158 -10.36 -1.45 2.85
CA ASP A 158 -9.96 -2.49 3.80
C ASP A 158 -9.62 -1.90 5.18
N ALA A 159 -10.65 -1.65 5.99
CA ALA A 159 -10.50 -1.18 7.36
C ALA A 159 -9.75 -2.20 8.25
N ALA A 160 -9.94 -3.50 8.01
CA ALA A 160 -9.22 -4.55 8.75
C ALA A 160 -7.72 -4.54 8.41
N GLY A 161 -7.38 -4.29 7.15
CA GLY A 161 -5.99 -4.09 6.71
C GLY A 161 -5.36 -2.86 7.35
N LEU A 162 -6.08 -1.73 7.48
CA LEU A 162 -5.60 -0.55 8.22
C LEU A 162 -5.29 -0.89 9.69
N GLY A 163 -6.20 -1.61 10.36
CA GLY A 163 -5.99 -2.06 11.74
C GLY A 163 -4.76 -2.94 11.88
N LEU A 164 -4.55 -3.84 10.92
CA LEU A 164 -3.36 -4.68 10.87
C LEU A 164 -2.10 -3.84 10.69
N MET A 165 -2.06 -2.93 9.73
CA MET A 165 -0.90 -2.05 9.50
C MET A 165 -0.60 -1.19 10.72
N LYS A 166 -1.63 -0.65 11.39
CA LYS A 166 -1.47 0.05 12.67
C LYS A 166 -0.82 -0.84 13.73
N SER A 167 -1.27 -2.09 13.86
CA SER A 167 -0.70 -3.05 14.81
C SER A 167 0.75 -3.43 14.48
N LEU A 168 1.16 -3.29 13.24
CA LEU A 168 2.54 -3.48 12.75
C LEU A 168 3.38 -2.19 12.80
N GLY A 169 2.85 -1.12 13.38
CA GLY A 169 3.58 0.11 13.64
C GLY A 169 3.38 1.21 12.59
N ALA A 170 2.48 1.06 11.64
CA ALA A 170 2.21 2.10 10.65
C ALA A 170 1.68 3.38 11.30
N ASN A 171 2.18 4.53 10.85
CA ASN A 171 1.72 5.85 11.25
C ASN A 171 0.51 6.28 10.41
N LEU A 172 -0.67 6.34 11.03
CA LEU A 172 -1.89 6.82 10.37
C LEU A 172 -1.90 8.35 10.20
N ASP A 173 -1.04 9.07 10.93
CA ASP A 173 -0.93 10.53 10.87
C ASP A 173 0.05 11.00 9.77
N THR A 174 0.33 10.12 8.83
CA THR A 174 1.16 10.43 7.67
C THR A 174 0.54 11.53 6.80
N VAL A 175 1.36 12.18 6.01
CA VAL A 175 0.92 13.18 5.03
C VAL A 175 0.98 12.59 3.63
N ASP A 176 0.18 13.13 2.72
CA ASP A 176 0.24 12.78 1.31
C ASP A 176 1.47 13.39 0.62
N ARG A 177 1.56 13.25 -0.70
CA ARG A 177 2.62 13.86 -1.52
C ARG A 177 2.63 15.38 -1.45
N GLY A 178 1.46 16.02 -1.21
CA GLY A 178 1.31 17.47 -1.11
C GLY A 178 1.66 18.02 0.28
N GLY A 179 1.84 17.14 1.27
CA GLY A 179 2.03 17.52 2.67
C GLY A 179 0.74 17.69 3.44
N ASP A 180 -0.41 17.38 2.82
CA ASP A 180 -1.70 17.42 3.50
C ASP A 180 -1.89 16.15 4.37
N PRO A 181 -2.58 16.27 5.53
CA PRO A 181 -2.89 15.13 6.36
C PRO A 181 -3.63 14.05 5.58
N PHE A 182 -3.14 12.82 5.64
CA PHE A 182 -3.64 11.73 4.82
C PHE A 182 -5.13 11.47 5.03
N ILE A 183 -5.61 11.54 6.28
CA ILE A 183 -7.04 11.40 6.61
C ILE A 183 -7.91 12.46 5.91
N THR A 184 -7.42 13.68 5.75
CA THR A 184 -8.16 14.76 5.06
C THR A 184 -8.27 14.45 3.56
N ASN A 185 -7.19 13.93 2.97
CA ASN A 185 -7.20 13.52 1.56
C ASN A 185 -8.21 12.38 1.32
N VAL A 186 -8.25 11.39 2.23
CA VAL A 186 -9.25 10.31 2.20
C VAL A 186 -10.67 10.87 2.30
N ALA A 187 -10.91 11.84 3.18
CA ALA A 187 -12.21 12.51 3.32
C ALA A 187 -12.59 13.32 2.07
N MET A 188 -11.64 14.00 1.44
CA MET A 188 -11.85 14.73 0.17
C MET A 188 -12.23 13.80 -0.99
N SER A 189 -11.80 12.55 -0.94
CA SER A 189 -12.21 11.49 -1.88
C SER A 189 -13.58 10.89 -1.56
N ALA A 190 -14.20 11.32 -0.45
CA ALA A 190 -15.49 10.82 0.08
C ALA A 190 -15.47 9.34 0.50
N ASP A 191 -14.32 8.78 0.83
CA ASP A 191 -14.15 7.42 1.34
C ASP A 191 -14.39 7.41 2.88
N TRP A 192 -15.61 7.77 3.28
CA TRP A 192 -15.97 8.06 4.67
C TRP A 192 -15.91 6.88 5.61
N ASP A 193 -16.09 5.66 5.12
CA ASP A 193 -15.87 4.42 5.86
C ASP A 193 -14.40 4.28 6.28
N MET A 194 -13.48 4.65 5.40
CA MET A 194 -12.05 4.61 5.69
C MET A 194 -11.64 5.78 6.62
N VAL A 195 -12.23 6.97 6.45
CA VAL A 195 -12.05 8.08 7.41
C VAL A 195 -12.48 7.65 8.81
N TRP A 196 -13.66 7.00 8.91
CA TRP A 196 -14.16 6.51 10.20
C TRP A 196 -13.23 5.44 10.78
N ALA A 197 -12.79 4.48 9.98
CA ALA A 197 -11.83 3.47 10.41
C ALA A 197 -10.51 4.08 10.91
N MET A 198 -9.99 5.10 10.25
CA MET A 198 -8.79 5.81 10.70
C MET A 198 -9.01 6.49 12.05
N LEU A 199 -10.16 7.15 12.26
CA LEU A 199 -10.52 7.79 13.55
C LEU A 199 -10.68 6.75 14.68
N GLU A 200 -11.33 5.62 14.41
CA GLU A 200 -11.46 4.51 15.39
C GLU A 200 -10.09 3.94 15.77
N LEU A 201 -9.14 3.93 14.84
CA LEU A 201 -7.76 3.52 15.08
C LEU A 201 -6.90 4.61 15.73
N GLY A 202 -7.48 5.79 16.02
CA GLY A 202 -6.81 6.87 16.73
C GLY A 202 -5.94 7.76 15.84
N ALA A 203 -6.23 7.86 14.54
CA ALA A 203 -5.60 8.85 13.68
C ALA A 203 -5.94 10.28 14.17
N ALA A 204 -4.94 11.17 14.10
CA ALA A 204 -5.13 12.57 14.44
C ALA A 204 -6.11 13.23 13.45
N TRP A 205 -6.96 14.11 13.98
CA TRP A 205 -8.01 14.79 13.22
C TRP A 205 -7.93 16.31 13.37
N ASP A 206 -7.20 16.80 14.39
CA ASP A 206 -7.11 18.20 14.83
C ASP A 206 -5.78 18.83 14.39
N TYR A 207 -5.45 18.72 13.12
CA TYR A 207 -4.24 19.32 12.59
C TYR A 207 -4.26 20.83 12.78
N GLU A 208 -3.37 21.36 13.63
CA GLU A 208 -3.16 22.79 13.74
C GLU A 208 -2.71 23.38 12.39
N HIS A 209 -3.32 24.48 12.05
CA HIS A 209 -3.26 25.13 10.75
C HIS A 209 -1.84 25.50 10.31
N SER A 210 -1.32 24.84 9.31
CA SER A 210 -0.51 25.53 8.33
C SER A 210 -1.47 26.10 7.27
N ASP A 211 -1.21 27.29 6.73
CA ASP A 211 -2.07 28.00 5.79
C ASP A 211 -2.52 27.21 4.54
N THR A 212 -1.99 26.03 4.34
CA THR A 212 -2.25 25.13 3.20
C THR A 212 -3.03 23.88 3.57
N ARG A 213 -3.09 23.46 4.85
CA ARG A 213 -3.73 22.21 5.26
C ARG A 213 -5.23 22.35 5.40
N GLN A 214 -5.95 21.54 4.67
CA GLN A 214 -7.41 21.52 4.69
C GLN A 214 -7.88 20.77 5.94
N PRO A 215 -8.65 21.39 6.87
CA PRO A 215 -9.16 20.66 8.02
C PRO A 215 -10.18 19.60 7.61
N LEU A 216 -10.26 18.49 8.34
CA LEU A 216 -11.23 17.42 8.10
C LEU A 216 -12.67 17.94 8.04
N SER A 217 -12.99 18.99 8.85
CA SER A 217 -14.29 19.68 8.85
C SER A 217 -14.65 20.29 7.48
N LYS A 218 -13.66 20.70 6.68
CA LYS A 218 -13.92 21.25 5.33
C LYS A 218 -14.40 20.17 4.37
N ALA A 219 -13.89 18.95 4.47
CA ALA A 219 -14.37 17.84 3.66
C ALA A 219 -15.85 17.54 3.92
N LEU A 220 -16.34 17.75 5.13
CA LEU A 220 -17.75 17.57 5.48
C LEU A 220 -18.69 18.54 4.75
N SER A 221 -18.20 19.72 4.32
CA SER A 221 -18.99 20.70 3.56
C SER A 221 -19.28 20.25 2.13
N LEU A 222 -18.57 19.24 1.64
CA LEU A 222 -18.82 18.67 0.33
C LEU A 222 -20.14 17.90 0.31
N ARG A 223 -20.87 18.00 -0.80
CA ARG A 223 -22.17 17.34 -0.97
C ARG A 223 -22.11 15.81 -1.08
N TYR A 224 -20.92 15.26 -1.27
CA TYR A 224 -20.73 13.80 -1.39
C TYR A 224 -20.45 13.15 -0.04
N PRO A 225 -20.91 11.93 0.18
CA PRO A 225 -21.87 11.17 -0.62
C PRO A 225 -23.29 11.70 -0.42
N SER A 226 -24.22 11.36 -1.36
CA SER A 226 -25.65 11.63 -1.18
C SER A 226 -26.23 10.82 -0.02
N PRO A 227 -27.38 11.24 0.57
CA PRO A 227 -28.03 10.49 1.64
C PRO A 227 -28.30 9.01 1.33
N ASP A 228 -28.52 8.67 0.05
CA ASP A 228 -28.78 7.29 -0.40
C ASP A 228 -27.50 6.45 -0.55
N SER A 229 -26.33 7.05 -0.38
CA SER A 229 -25.06 6.33 -0.49
C SER A 229 -24.81 5.45 0.74
N PRO A 230 -24.30 4.22 0.57
CA PRO A 230 -23.89 3.38 1.69
C PRO A 230 -22.75 4.00 2.53
N LEU A 231 -22.06 5.01 2.04
CA LEU A 231 -21.02 5.73 2.76
C LEU A 231 -21.56 6.91 3.61
N TYR A 232 -22.84 7.32 3.40
CA TYR A 232 -23.42 8.45 4.11
C TYR A 232 -23.51 8.24 5.64
N PRO A 233 -23.86 7.04 6.15
CA PRO A 233 -23.84 6.79 7.60
C PRO A 233 -22.47 7.04 8.24
N TYR A 234 -21.39 6.73 7.54
CA TYR A 234 -20.03 6.98 8.03
C TYR A 234 -19.71 8.47 8.04
N LYS A 235 -20.13 9.24 7.03
CA LYS A 235 -20.04 10.71 7.04
C LYS A 235 -20.73 11.30 8.25
N LEU A 236 -21.93 10.80 8.61
CA LEU A 236 -22.67 11.22 9.80
C LEU A 236 -21.89 10.91 11.09
N LYS A 237 -21.28 9.74 11.20
CA LYS A 237 -20.43 9.39 12.35
C LYS A 237 -19.25 10.35 12.50
N VAL A 238 -18.55 10.66 11.42
CA VAL A 238 -17.44 11.62 11.42
C VAL A 238 -17.93 13.02 11.80
N TRP A 239 -19.07 13.45 11.27
CA TRP A 239 -19.69 14.73 11.61
C TRP A 239 -20.02 14.80 13.11
N GLN A 240 -20.65 13.76 13.66
CA GLN A 240 -20.98 13.67 15.08
C GLN A 240 -19.72 13.69 15.95
N PHE A 241 -18.71 12.90 15.57
CA PHE A 241 -17.42 12.84 16.27
C PHE A 241 -16.78 14.24 16.39
N LEU A 242 -16.69 15.00 15.29
CA LEU A 242 -16.08 16.33 15.30
C LEU A 242 -16.94 17.33 16.11
N ARG A 243 -18.28 17.22 16.05
CA ARG A 243 -19.18 18.05 16.85
C ARG A 243 -18.99 17.80 18.35
N ASP A 244 -18.83 16.53 18.75
CA ASP A 244 -18.61 16.16 20.15
C ASP A 244 -17.24 16.65 20.67
N LYS A 245 -16.31 16.91 19.75
CA LYS A 245 -15.04 17.59 20.03
C LYS A 245 -15.13 19.13 20.05
N GLY A 246 -16.30 19.70 19.88
CA GLY A 246 -16.53 21.15 19.95
C GLY A 246 -16.24 21.89 18.63
N ILE A 247 -16.04 21.18 17.51
CA ILE A 247 -15.79 21.82 16.22
C ILE A 247 -17.10 22.39 15.67
N ALA A 248 -17.07 23.65 15.27
CA ALA A 248 -18.19 24.30 14.58
C ALA A 248 -18.27 23.71 13.14
N LEU A 249 -19.35 23.02 12.84
CA LEU A 249 -19.54 22.33 11.57
C LEU A 249 -20.68 22.95 10.77
N PRO A 250 -20.60 22.91 9.42
CA PRO A 250 -21.72 23.29 8.58
C PRO A 250 -22.91 22.34 8.81
N SER A 251 -24.13 22.86 8.65
CA SER A 251 -25.30 21.99 8.61
C SER A 251 -25.12 20.97 7.47
N LEU A 252 -25.37 19.70 7.76
CA LEU A 252 -25.45 18.67 6.72
C LEU A 252 -26.68 19.03 5.88
N ARG A 253 -26.44 19.64 4.71
CA ARG A 253 -27.51 19.92 3.76
C ARG A 253 -27.91 18.60 3.11
N ASN A 254 -29.20 18.30 3.21
CA ASN A 254 -29.86 17.22 2.46
C ASN A 254 -29.70 17.42 0.96
#